data_175ae6968bd51006f4bbd326c5f65c44
#
_entry.id   175ae6968bd51006f4bbd326c5f65c44
#
_cell.length_a   1.000
_cell.length_b   1.000
_cell.length_c   1.000
_cell.angle_alpha   90.00
_cell.angle_beta   90.00
_cell.angle_gamma   90.00
#
_symmetry.space_group_name_H-M   'P 1'
#
loop_
_entity.id
_entity.type
_entity.pdbx_description
1 polymer ?
#
loop_
_entity_poly.entity_id
_entity_poly.type
_entity_poly.pdbx_seq_one_letter_code
_entity_poly.pdbx_strand_id
1 'polypeptide(L)'
;YVVGDVQKPGAYQLSSLSTMTNAIFISGGPTEVGSLRDIQLKRAGKHVSTLDLYKLFTQGDVTSDQRLQQGDVVFVNSVQSQVKIYGEVRRPAIYEVKSSDDIRSAIKLAGGLTSLAYPKNVLVTTLDENYQRAVKRIDLTDKRQQAKNSHALKAGDVVRVLPISQQFSKVVHVGGAV
;
A
#
# COMPACT_ATOMS: atom_id res chain seq x y z
N TYR A 1 -23.03 -12.12 7.20
CA TYR A 1 -21.97 -12.45 8.16
C TYR A 1 -20.72 -11.68 7.81
N VAL A 2 -19.98 -11.22 8.84
CA VAL A 2 -18.62 -10.66 8.67
C VAL A 2 -17.68 -11.52 9.51
N VAL A 3 -16.67 -12.12 8.89
CA VAL A 3 -15.77 -13.10 9.52
C VAL A 3 -14.33 -12.97 9.00
N GLY A 4 -13.41 -13.71 9.58
CA GLY A 4 -11.97 -13.61 9.31
C GLY A 4 -11.29 -12.59 10.23
N ASP A 5 -10.23 -11.94 9.75
CA ASP A 5 -9.41 -11.01 10.54
C ASP A 5 -10.06 -9.62 10.64
N VAL A 6 -11.19 -9.55 11.31
CA VAL A 6 -12.00 -8.36 11.55
C VAL A 6 -12.17 -8.13 13.06
N GLN A 7 -12.32 -6.87 13.49
CA GLN A 7 -12.36 -6.50 14.92
C GLN A 7 -13.52 -7.17 15.67
N LYS A 8 -14.70 -7.22 15.05
CA LYS A 8 -15.90 -7.81 15.65
C LYS A 8 -16.55 -8.77 14.66
N PRO A 9 -16.09 -10.04 14.60
CA PRO A 9 -16.71 -11.03 13.73
C PRO A 9 -18.11 -11.38 14.25
N GLY A 10 -19.04 -11.63 13.32
CA GLY A 10 -20.42 -12.00 13.70
C GLY A 10 -21.45 -11.90 12.59
N ALA A 11 -22.71 -12.11 12.98
CA ALA A 11 -23.84 -11.87 12.13
C ALA A 11 -24.35 -10.44 12.34
N TYR A 12 -24.60 -9.74 11.25
CA TYR A 12 -25.06 -8.35 11.27
C TYR A 12 -26.38 -8.22 10.55
N GLN A 13 -27.29 -7.44 11.14
CA GLN A 13 -28.53 -7.05 10.48
C GLN A 13 -28.30 -5.67 9.86
N LEU A 14 -28.31 -5.63 8.53
CA LEU A 14 -28.02 -4.44 7.73
C LEU A 14 -29.22 -4.09 6.85
N SER A 15 -29.28 -2.83 6.42
CA SER A 15 -30.24 -2.39 5.41
C SER A 15 -30.02 -3.13 4.08
N SER A 16 -31.07 -3.32 3.29
CA SER A 16 -30.99 -3.89 1.94
C SER A 16 -30.18 -3.06 0.95
N LEU A 17 -29.83 -1.82 1.31
CA LEU A 17 -28.96 -0.94 0.52
C LEU A 17 -27.51 -0.99 0.96
N SER A 18 -27.17 -1.74 2.00
CA SER A 18 -25.82 -1.81 2.55
C SER A 18 -24.86 -2.54 1.61
N THR A 19 -23.62 -2.07 1.62
CA THR A 19 -22.52 -2.63 0.81
C THR A 19 -21.51 -3.37 1.70
N MET A 20 -20.50 -3.98 1.08
CA MET A 20 -19.38 -4.60 1.79
C MET A 20 -18.68 -3.60 2.72
N THR A 21 -18.46 -2.36 2.24
CA THR A 21 -17.84 -1.29 3.02
C THR A 21 -18.65 -0.98 4.28
N ASN A 22 -19.99 -0.90 4.19
CA ASN A 22 -20.83 -0.69 5.37
C ASN A 22 -20.66 -1.82 6.40
N ALA A 23 -20.63 -3.08 5.94
CA ALA A 23 -20.45 -4.23 6.82
C ALA A 23 -19.08 -4.21 7.51
N ILE A 24 -18.02 -3.85 6.80
CA ILE A 24 -16.68 -3.73 7.36
C ILE A 24 -16.62 -2.61 8.41
N PHE A 25 -17.20 -1.44 8.15
CA PHE A 25 -17.17 -0.34 9.12
C PHE A 25 -17.97 -0.65 10.38
N ILE A 26 -19.15 -1.26 10.27
CA ILE A 26 -19.95 -1.60 11.45
C ILE A 26 -19.31 -2.71 12.29
N SER A 27 -18.52 -3.59 11.66
CA SER A 27 -17.74 -4.63 12.36
C SER A 27 -16.42 -4.11 12.95
N GLY A 28 -16.16 -2.80 12.86
CA GLY A 28 -14.96 -2.16 13.42
C GLY A 28 -13.73 -2.20 12.51
N GLY A 29 -13.87 -2.68 11.27
CA GLY A 29 -12.77 -2.79 10.32
C GLY A 29 -11.90 -4.04 10.47
N PRO A 30 -10.93 -4.26 9.57
CA PRO A 30 -9.92 -5.30 9.70
C PRO A 30 -9.08 -5.12 10.97
N THR A 31 -8.54 -6.22 11.50
CA THR A 31 -7.54 -6.19 12.56
C THR A 31 -6.17 -5.75 12.01
N GLU A 32 -5.16 -5.63 12.88
CA GLU A 32 -3.77 -5.32 12.46
C GLU A 32 -3.17 -6.39 11.52
N VAL A 33 -3.66 -7.64 11.62
CA VAL A 33 -3.26 -8.75 10.75
C VAL A 33 -4.25 -8.99 9.61
N GLY A 34 -5.37 -8.25 9.58
CA GLY A 34 -6.37 -8.35 8.53
C GLY A 34 -6.00 -7.54 7.29
N SER A 35 -6.28 -8.10 6.12
CA SER A 35 -6.02 -7.44 4.86
C SER A 35 -7.00 -6.28 4.63
N LEU A 36 -6.47 -5.13 4.22
CA LEU A 36 -7.24 -3.99 3.71
C LEU A 36 -7.50 -4.11 2.20
N ARG A 37 -6.88 -5.08 1.52
CA ARG A 37 -6.87 -5.20 0.07
C ARG A 37 -7.44 -6.52 -0.46
N ASP A 38 -7.72 -7.48 0.44
CA ASP A 38 -8.31 -8.77 0.11
C ASP A 38 -9.49 -9.09 1.04
N ILE A 39 -10.58 -8.32 0.87
CA ILE A 39 -11.83 -8.52 1.57
C ILE A 39 -12.82 -9.13 0.57
N GLN A 40 -13.21 -10.38 0.78
CA GLN A 40 -13.97 -11.15 -0.18
C GLN A 40 -15.46 -11.18 0.18
N LEU A 41 -16.30 -10.97 -0.81
CA LEU A 41 -17.74 -11.29 -0.72
C LEU A 41 -17.97 -12.71 -1.23
N LYS A 42 -18.59 -13.53 -0.40
CA LYS A 42 -19.02 -14.89 -0.76
C LYS A 42 -20.54 -14.97 -0.65
N ARG A 43 -21.17 -15.49 -1.71
CA ARG A 43 -22.61 -15.72 -1.80
C ARG A 43 -22.89 -17.15 -2.17
N ALA A 44 -23.69 -17.85 -1.37
CA ALA A 44 -23.92 -19.29 -1.54
C ALA A 44 -22.62 -20.10 -1.72
N GLY A 45 -21.58 -19.77 -0.94
CA GLY A 45 -20.27 -20.41 -0.98
C GLY A 45 -19.36 -20.01 -2.15
N LYS A 46 -19.85 -19.20 -3.11
CA LYS A 46 -19.07 -18.77 -4.27
C LYS A 46 -18.50 -17.37 -4.06
N HIS A 47 -17.29 -17.14 -4.56
CA HIS A 47 -16.69 -15.81 -4.61
C HIS A 47 -17.45 -14.91 -5.58
N VAL A 48 -17.81 -13.69 -5.13
CA VAL A 48 -18.56 -12.69 -5.92
C VAL A 48 -17.68 -11.50 -6.27
N SER A 49 -16.99 -10.94 -5.28
CA SER A 49 -16.15 -9.74 -5.44
C SER A 49 -15.05 -9.70 -4.40
N THR A 50 -13.99 -8.94 -4.69
CA THR A 50 -12.94 -8.61 -3.74
C THR A 50 -12.86 -7.08 -3.59
N LEU A 51 -13.08 -6.59 -2.38
CA LEU A 51 -12.97 -5.18 -2.03
C LEU A 51 -11.52 -4.86 -1.65
N ASP A 52 -10.97 -3.80 -2.25
CA ASP A 52 -9.67 -3.20 -1.91
C ASP A 52 -9.93 -1.81 -1.32
N LEU A 53 -9.82 -1.68 0.01
CA LEU A 53 -10.07 -0.42 0.70
C LEU A 53 -9.03 0.65 0.35
N TYR A 54 -7.83 0.28 -0.12
CA TYR A 54 -6.86 1.27 -0.58
C TYR A 54 -7.36 2.01 -1.82
N LYS A 55 -8.04 1.32 -2.74
CA LYS A 55 -8.67 1.98 -3.90
C LYS A 55 -9.76 2.96 -3.46
N LEU A 56 -10.59 2.55 -2.51
CA LEU A 56 -11.60 3.43 -1.94
C LEU A 56 -10.97 4.67 -1.28
N PHE A 57 -9.98 4.49 -0.39
CA PHE A 57 -9.41 5.61 0.38
C PHE A 57 -8.50 6.52 -0.43
N THR A 58 -7.81 6.01 -1.46
CA THR A 58 -6.84 6.79 -2.23
C THR A 58 -7.39 7.33 -3.54
N GLN A 59 -8.45 6.71 -4.08
CA GLN A 59 -8.99 7.02 -5.41
C GLN A 59 -10.50 7.26 -5.40
N GLY A 60 -11.20 6.98 -4.29
CA GLY A 60 -12.66 7.03 -4.23
C GLY A 60 -13.33 5.95 -5.10
N ASP A 61 -12.59 4.89 -5.45
CA ASP A 61 -13.08 3.81 -6.31
C ASP A 61 -13.96 2.85 -5.50
N VAL A 62 -15.25 2.83 -5.82
CA VAL A 62 -16.27 1.97 -5.21
C VAL A 62 -16.75 0.86 -6.15
N THR A 63 -16.10 0.65 -7.28
CA THR A 63 -16.57 -0.30 -8.31
C THR A 63 -16.64 -1.74 -7.82
N SER A 64 -15.80 -2.13 -6.89
CA SER A 64 -15.80 -3.46 -6.26
C SER A 64 -16.65 -3.57 -4.99
N ASP A 65 -17.24 -2.46 -4.53
CA ASP A 65 -18.05 -2.41 -3.31
C ASP A 65 -19.49 -2.89 -3.60
N GLN A 66 -19.69 -4.17 -3.55
CA GLN A 66 -20.95 -4.82 -3.89
C GLN A 66 -22.01 -4.64 -2.80
N ARG A 67 -23.29 -4.50 -3.25
CA ARG A 67 -24.45 -4.57 -2.33
C ARG A 67 -24.59 -5.95 -1.76
N LEU A 68 -24.91 -6.00 -0.47
CA LEU A 68 -25.09 -7.23 0.28
C LEU A 68 -26.49 -7.79 0.11
N GLN A 69 -26.61 -9.11 0.16
CA GLN A 69 -27.86 -9.86 0.17
C GLN A 69 -27.93 -10.74 1.42
N GLN A 70 -29.13 -11.19 1.75
CA GLN A 70 -29.32 -12.10 2.87
C GLN A 70 -28.51 -13.39 2.66
N GLY A 71 -27.78 -13.79 3.70
CA GLY A 71 -26.93 -14.98 3.68
C GLY A 71 -25.52 -14.75 3.13
N ASP A 72 -25.21 -13.53 2.69
CA ASP A 72 -23.85 -13.19 2.25
C ASP A 72 -22.82 -13.29 3.40
N VAL A 73 -21.59 -13.64 3.03
CA VAL A 73 -20.43 -13.67 3.92
C VAL A 73 -19.37 -12.72 3.40
N VAL A 74 -19.05 -11.71 4.18
CA VAL A 74 -17.89 -10.83 3.98
C VAL A 74 -16.73 -11.42 4.76
N PHE A 75 -15.70 -11.88 4.07
CA PHE A 75 -14.56 -12.55 4.65
C PHE A 75 -13.30 -11.69 4.52
N VAL A 76 -12.71 -11.32 5.65
CA VAL A 76 -11.45 -10.57 5.69
C VAL A 76 -10.30 -11.56 5.79
N ASN A 77 -9.49 -11.63 4.72
CA ASN A 77 -8.28 -12.46 4.71
C ASN A 77 -7.17 -11.85 5.58
N SER A 78 -6.21 -12.68 5.99
CA SER A 78 -4.99 -12.19 6.63
C SER A 78 -4.12 -11.45 5.62
N VAL A 79 -3.42 -10.41 6.06
CA VAL A 79 -2.44 -9.67 5.25
C VAL A 79 -1.29 -10.60 4.87
N GLN A 80 -0.91 -10.61 3.59
CA GLN A 80 0.12 -11.51 3.07
C GLN A 80 1.49 -10.86 2.98
N SER A 81 1.55 -9.65 2.44
CA SER A 81 2.80 -8.95 2.19
C SER A 81 2.69 -7.51 2.63
N GLN A 82 3.64 -7.09 3.45
CA GLN A 82 3.76 -5.70 3.90
C GLN A 82 5.16 -5.18 3.60
N VAL A 83 5.24 -3.90 3.23
CA VAL A 83 6.48 -3.18 3.02
C VAL A 83 6.49 -1.90 3.82
N LYS A 84 7.64 -1.53 4.37
CA LYS A 84 7.82 -0.25 5.05
C LYS A 84 8.28 0.80 4.05
N ILE A 85 7.56 1.92 3.98
CA ILE A 85 7.90 3.05 3.11
C ILE A 85 8.13 4.28 3.97
N TYR A 86 9.31 4.91 3.85
CA TYR A 86 9.67 6.07 4.65
C TYR A 86 10.66 7.00 3.95
N GLY A 87 10.99 8.12 4.59
CA GLY A 87 11.79 9.21 4.02
C GLY A 87 10.89 10.23 3.33
N GLU A 88 11.30 10.71 2.17
CA GLU A 88 10.63 11.79 1.45
C GLU A 88 9.39 11.32 0.68
N VAL A 89 8.43 10.77 1.42
CA VAL A 89 7.08 10.43 0.97
C VAL A 89 6.05 11.14 1.81
N ARG A 90 4.87 11.41 1.27
CA ARG A 90 3.84 12.19 1.97
C ARG A 90 3.26 11.49 3.20
N ARG A 91 3.17 10.18 3.18
CA ARG A 91 2.60 9.35 4.26
C ARG A 91 3.50 8.15 4.54
N PRO A 92 4.58 8.33 5.32
CA PRO A 92 5.43 7.22 5.71
C PRO A 92 4.67 6.26 6.62
N ALA A 93 4.62 4.98 6.24
CA ALA A 93 3.94 3.91 6.98
C ALA A 93 4.35 2.52 6.48
N ILE A 94 3.76 1.49 7.09
CA ILE A 94 3.77 0.12 6.58
C ILE A 94 2.54 -0.04 5.68
N TYR A 95 2.75 -0.53 4.47
CA TYR A 95 1.71 -0.71 3.46
C TYR A 95 1.57 -2.17 3.07
N GLU A 96 0.35 -2.61 2.93
CA GLU A 96 0.04 -3.89 2.30
C GLU A 96 0.27 -3.78 0.78
N VAL A 97 1.02 -4.73 0.22
CA VAL A 97 1.30 -4.79 -1.21
C VAL A 97 0.83 -6.11 -1.79
N LYS A 98 0.41 -6.08 -3.05
CA LYS A 98 0.09 -7.25 -3.86
C LYS A 98 1.29 -7.64 -4.71
N SER A 99 1.33 -8.87 -5.18
CA SER A 99 2.40 -9.36 -6.09
C SER A 99 2.51 -8.56 -7.39
N SER A 100 1.43 -7.86 -7.78
CA SER A 100 1.40 -6.96 -8.94
C SER A 100 1.93 -5.56 -8.65
N ASP A 101 2.19 -5.23 -7.39
CA ASP A 101 2.64 -3.88 -7.02
C ASP A 101 4.16 -3.78 -7.18
N ASP A 102 4.57 -2.71 -7.82
CA ASP A 102 5.95 -2.29 -7.93
C ASP A 102 6.28 -1.13 -6.97
N ILE A 103 7.52 -0.68 -6.95
CA ILE A 103 7.96 0.42 -6.09
C ILE A 103 7.18 1.71 -6.37
N ARG A 104 6.79 1.98 -7.62
CA ARG A 104 6.05 3.20 -7.99
C ARG A 104 4.63 3.15 -7.46
N SER A 105 3.94 2.02 -7.63
CA SER A 105 2.61 1.81 -7.08
C SER A 105 2.63 1.90 -5.56
N ALA A 106 3.63 1.33 -4.89
CA ALA A 106 3.79 1.42 -3.45
C ALA A 106 4.03 2.88 -2.97
N ILE A 107 4.90 3.63 -3.65
CA ILE A 107 5.09 5.06 -3.35
C ILE A 107 3.79 5.86 -3.59
N LYS A 108 3.00 5.51 -4.61
CA LYS A 108 1.69 6.12 -4.84
C LYS A 108 0.72 5.85 -3.68
N LEU A 109 0.73 4.64 -3.10
CA LEU A 109 -0.03 4.34 -1.86
C LEU A 109 0.40 5.25 -0.71
N ALA A 110 1.70 5.55 -0.60
CA ALA A 110 2.24 6.51 0.37
C ALA A 110 1.93 7.99 0.04
N GLY A 111 1.04 8.26 -0.91
CA GLY A 111 0.64 9.60 -1.32
C GLY A 111 1.61 10.29 -2.29
N GLY A 112 2.60 9.56 -2.79
CA GLY A 112 3.64 10.09 -3.67
C GLY A 112 4.82 10.71 -2.93
N LEU A 113 5.74 11.25 -3.70
CA LEU A 113 6.95 11.90 -3.22
C LEU A 113 6.66 13.29 -2.65
N THR A 114 7.47 13.74 -1.70
CA THR A 114 7.50 15.15 -1.27
C THR A 114 8.26 16.01 -2.30
N SER A 115 8.19 17.34 -2.14
CA SER A 115 8.96 18.29 -2.96
C SER A 115 10.48 18.20 -2.71
N LEU A 116 10.89 17.65 -1.57
CA LEU A 116 12.30 17.47 -1.20
C LEU A 116 12.84 16.09 -1.59
N ALA A 117 12.03 15.23 -2.15
CA ALA A 117 12.44 13.89 -2.55
C ALA A 117 13.44 13.90 -3.69
N TYR A 118 14.44 13.02 -3.61
CA TYR A 118 15.37 12.78 -4.72
C TYR A 118 15.00 11.48 -5.45
N PRO A 119 14.21 11.55 -6.54
CA PRO A 119 13.65 10.38 -7.20
C PRO A 119 14.68 9.46 -7.86
N LYS A 120 15.91 9.96 -8.10
CA LYS A 120 17.02 9.16 -8.65
C LYS A 120 17.72 8.28 -7.61
N ASN A 121 17.33 8.39 -6.33
CA ASN A 121 18.00 7.67 -5.26
C ASN A 121 16.99 7.13 -4.24
N VAL A 122 16.24 6.14 -4.67
CA VAL A 122 15.36 5.35 -3.81
C VAL A 122 16.09 4.07 -3.42
N LEU A 123 16.23 3.85 -2.13
CA LEU A 123 16.88 2.66 -1.59
C LEU A 123 15.83 1.62 -1.25
N VAL A 124 16.01 0.40 -1.74
CA VAL A 124 15.18 -0.76 -1.37
C VAL A 124 16.06 -1.75 -0.66
N THR A 125 15.78 -1.97 0.61
CA THR A 125 16.41 -3.03 1.40
C THR A 125 15.52 -4.25 1.35
N THR A 126 16.04 -5.35 0.84
CA THR A 126 15.37 -6.65 0.74
C THR A 126 16.20 -7.73 1.39
N LEU A 127 15.59 -8.88 1.68
CA LEU A 127 16.34 -10.08 2.06
C LEU A 127 16.68 -10.88 0.80
N ASP A 128 17.93 -11.26 0.65
CA ASP A 128 18.36 -12.17 -0.40
C ASP A 128 18.03 -13.65 -0.05
N GLU A 129 18.39 -14.56 -0.93
CA GLU A 129 18.14 -15.99 -0.77
C GLU A 129 18.89 -16.61 0.44
N ASN A 130 19.92 -15.94 0.94
CA ASN A 130 20.70 -16.33 2.11
C ASN A 130 20.25 -15.63 3.39
N TYR A 131 19.07 -14.97 3.37
CA TYR A 131 18.55 -14.15 4.47
C TYR A 131 19.46 -12.97 4.86
N GLN A 132 20.34 -12.52 3.96
CA GLN A 132 21.15 -11.32 4.16
C GLN A 132 20.45 -10.10 3.60
N ARG A 133 20.67 -8.95 4.24
CA ARG A 133 20.10 -7.68 3.77
C ARG A 133 20.89 -7.17 2.58
N ALA A 134 20.24 -7.10 1.44
CA ALA A 134 20.76 -6.47 0.23
C ALA A 134 20.09 -5.11 0.03
N VAL A 135 20.87 -4.10 -0.32
CA VAL A 135 20.36 -2.75 -0.63
C VAL A 135 20.49 -2.52 -2.14
N LYS A 136 19.35 -2.23 -2.77
CA LYS A 136 19.28 -1.87 -4.19
C LYS A 136 18.95 -0.38 -4.30
N ARG A 137 19.64 0.31 -5.21
CA ARG A 137 19.35 1.69 -5.56
C ARG A 137 18.51 1.74 -6.82
N ILE A 138 17.42 2.48 -6.78
CA ILE A 138 16.46 2.59 -7.86
C ILE A 138 16.36 4.06 -8.28
N ASP A 139 16.45 4.30 -9.61
CA ASP A 139 16.15 5.60 -10.22
C ASP A 139 14.72 5.57 -10.77
N LEU A 140 13.82 6.31 -10.14
CA LEU A 140 12.43 6.40 -10.58
C LEU A 140 12.28 7.24 -11.86
N THR A 141 13.29 7.99 -12.28
CA THR A 141 13.24 8.82 -13.50
C THR A 141 13.67 8.06 -14.75
N ASP A 142 14.35 6.92 -14.59
CA ASP A 142 14.82 6.11 -15.71
C ASP A 142 13.67 5.31 -16.34
N LYS A 143 13.28 5.73 -17.55
CA LYS A 143 12.24 5.07 -18.34
C LYS A 143 12.62 3.66 -18.82
N ARG A 144 13.93 3.34 -18.96
CA ARG A 144 14.41 2.01 -19.35
C ARG A 144 14.23 1.00 -18.22
N GLN A 145 14.32 1.47 -16.99
CA GLN A 145 14.01 0.67 -15.81
C GLN A 145 12.51 0.48 -15.61
N GLN A 146 11.64 1.29 -16.24
CA GLN A 146 10.19 1.11 -16.19
C GLN A 146 9.74 -0.21 -16.84
N ALA A 147 10.41 -0.66 -17.89
CA ALA A 147 10.05 -1.89 -18.62
C ALA A 147 10.76 -3.15 -18.08
N LYS A 148 11.93 -3.00 -17.45
CA LYS A 148 12.77 -4.12 -16.97
C LYS A 148 12.75 -4.34 -15.46
N ASN A 149 12.32 -3.36 -14.68
CA ASN A 149 12.39 -3.37 -13.22
C ASN A 149 11.06 -2.97 -12.59
N SER A 150 10.00 -3.68 -12.93
CA SER A 150 9.00 -3.93 -11.91
C SER A 150 9.70 -4.74 -10.81
N HIS A 151 10.45 -4.08 -9.92
CA HIS A 151 10.91 -4.72 -8.71
C HIS A 151 9.66 -5.09 -7.93
N ALA A 152 9.18 -6.31 -8.15
CA ALA A 152 8.14 -6.88 -7.35
C ALA A 152 8.60 -6.78 -5.90
N LEU A 153 7.86 -6.05 -5.11
CA LEU A 153 8.14 -5.90 -3.69
C LEU A 153 7.85 -7.22 -2.98
N LYS A 154 8.76 -7.61 -2.10
CA LYS A 154 8.60 -8.79 -1.26
C LYS A 154 8.13 -8.39 0.15
N ALA A 155 7.51 -9.32 0.85
CA ALA A 155 7.16 -9.12 2.25
C ALA A 155 8.42 -8.77 3.06
N GLY A 156 8.32 -7.72 3.87
CA GLY A 156 9.43 -7.24 4.71
C GLY A 156 10.40 -6.29 4.02
N ASP A 157 10.21 -5.99 2.73
CA ASP A 157 11.03 -4.98 2.04
C ASP A 157 10.87 -3.61 2.69
N VAL A 158 11.95 -2.84 2.66
CA VAL A 158 11.98 -1.48 3.20
C VAL A 158 12.38 -0.52 2.10
N VAL A 159 11.47 0.37 1.74
CA VAL A 159 11.66 1.40 0.72
C VAL A 159 11.97 2.73 1.41
N ARG A 160 13.14 3.30 1.16
CA ARG A 160 13.53 4.61 1.67
C ARG A 160 13.76 5.59 0.53
N VAL A 161 13.02 6.67 0.54
CA VAL A 161 13.21 7.80 -0.39
C VAL A 161 14.13 8.82 0.27
N LEU A 162 15.27 9.11 -0.36
CA LEU A 162 16.22 10.08 0.17
C LEU A 162 15.83 11.51 -0.23
N PRO A 163 16.21 12.52 0.59
CA PRO A 163 16.04 13.92 0.21
C PRO A 163 17.04 14.32 -0.87
N ILE A 164 16.74 15.42 -1.58
CA ILE A 164 17.73 16.14 -2.38
C ILE A 164 18.85 16.64 -1.46
N SER A 165 20.08 16.61 -1.96
CA SER A 165 21.22 17.15 -1.19
C SER A 165 21.01 18.64 -0.93
N GLN A 166 21.18 19.07 0.32
CA GLN A 166 21.19 20.50 0.67
C GLN A 166 22.49 21.20 0.29
N GLN A 167 23.49 20.47 -0.23
CA GLN A 167 24.71 21.08 -0.72
C GLN A 167 24.43 21.79 -2.05
N PHE A 168 24.57 23.08 -2.05
CA PHE A 168 24.53 23.88 -3.27
C PHE A 168 25.79 23.55 -4.10
N SER A 169 25.63 22.85 -5.21
CA SER A 169 26.74 22.45 -6.08
C SER A 169 27.36 23.63 -6.88
N LYS A 170 26.82 24.84 -6.76
CA LYS A 170 27.25 26.04 -7.47
C LYS A 170 27.14 27.28 -6.57
N VAL A 171 27.77 27.25 -5.41
CA VAL A 171 27.88 28.45 -4.56
C VAL A 171 29.23 29.08 -4.82
N VAL A 172 29.25 30.32 -5.29
CA VAL A 172 30.43 31.15 -5.34
C VAL A 172 30.46 31.96 -4.04
N HIS A 173 31.42 31.68 -3.17
CA HIS A 173 31.68 32.54 -2.03
C HIS A 173 32.46 33.77 -2.51
N VAL A 174 31.80 34.93 -2.49
CA VAL A 174 32.48 36.23 -2.70
C VAL A 174 32.84 36.75 -1.33
N GLY A 175 34.13 36.61 -0.95
CA GLY A 175 34.71 37.23 0.22
C GLY A 175 35.47 38.49 -0.22
N GLY A 176 35.09 39.65 0.31
CA GLY A 176 35.82 40.91 0.14
C GLY A 176 36.00 41.53 1.48
N ALA A 177 37.22 41.99 1.76
CA ALA A 177 37.47 42.89 2.89
C ALA A 177 36.88 44.26 2.51
N VAL A 178 36.05 44.80 3.41
CA VAL A 178 35.61 46.20 3.37
C VAL A 178 36.46 46.96 4.36
#